data_8a795e8909e866ddd4bf4c5fe326810c
#
_entry.id   8a795e8909e866ddd4bf4c5fe326810c
#
_cell.length_a   1.000
_cell.length_b   1.000
_cell.length_c   1.000
_cell.angle_alpha   90.00
_cell.angle_beta   90.00
_cell.angle_gamma   90.00
#
_symmetry.space_group_name_H-M   'P 1'
#
loop_
_entity.id
_entity.type
_entity.pdbx_description
1 polymer ?
#
loop_
_entity_poly.entity_id
_entity_poly.type
_entity_poly.pdbx_seq_one_letter_code
_entity_poly.pdbx_strand_id
1 'polypeptide(L)'
;MALPLKYNFRNITVRKSSTLATALTIGLTVGVYLMVMALARGIDLTLASSGEPLNLIVLREGSTAELNSEVTRENLNDLKFLDGVVREGDQPLAAPESMTLIYKARKGMSQGSNVIIRGIGPMSTKLRSGFTQVSGRMFQPGLS
;
A
#
# COMPACT_ATOMS: atom_id res chain seq x y z
N MET A 1 -45.50 -32.33 6.66
CA MET A 1 -46.09 -31.61 7.81
C MET A 1 -45.49 -30.20 7.82
N ALA A 2 -46.32 -29.20 7.50
CA ALA A 2 -45.85 -27.79 7.52
C ALA A 2 -46.03 -27.25 8.94
N LEU A 3 -44.97 -26.85 9.61
CA LEU A 3 -45.01 -26.17 10.89
C LEU A 3 -45.75 -24.84 10.75
N PRO A 4 -46.76 -24.55 11.55
CA PRO A 4 -47.56 -23.33 11.40
C PRO A 4 -46.68 -22.12 11.80
N LEU A 5 -46.32 -21.28 10.83
CA LEU A 5 -45.54 -20.03 10.99
C LEU A 5 -46.12 -19.11 12.09
N LYS A 6 -47.43 -19.16 12.28
CA LYS A 6 -48.17 -18.43 13.34
C LYS A 6 -47.70 -18.79 14.75
N TYR A 7 -47.24 -20.02 14.98
CA TYR A 7 -46.75 -20.48 16.30
C TYR A 7 -45.35 -19.90 16.58
N ASN A 8 -44.50 -19.86 15.55
CA ASN A 8 -43.17 -19.29 15.67
C ASN A 8 -43.22 -17.78 15.94
N PHE A 9 -44.13 -17.06 15.27
CA PHE A 9 -44.29 -15.63 15.46
C PHE A 9 -44.78 -15.30 16.87
N ARG A 10 -45.75 -16.09 17.40
CA ARG A 10 -46.25 -15.93 18.76
C ARG A 10 -45.17 -16.22 19.81
N ASN A 11 -44.30 -17.19 19.58
CA ASN A 11 -43.23 -17.52 20.53
C ASN A 11 -42.17 -16.40 20.62
N ILE A 12 -41.83 -15.77 19.50
CA ILE A 12 -40.95 -14.60 19.43
C ILE A 12 -41.54 -13.42 20.23
N THR A 13 -42.82 -13.15 20.11
CA THR A 13 -43.47 -12.03 20.79
C THR A 13 -43.69 -12.25 22.28
N VAL A 14 -43.81 -13.48 22.73
CA VAL A 14 -43.99 -13.84 24.15
C VAL A 14 -42.64 -13.81 24.89
N ARG A 15 -41.52 -14.22 24.21
CA ARG A 15 -40.19 -14.28 24.82
C ARG A 15 -39.26 -13.19 24.26
N LYS A 16 -39.72 -11.95 24.25
CA LYS A 16 -39.01 -10.82 23.64
C LYS A 16 -37.57 -10.65 24.12
N SER A 17 -37.30 -10.76 25.42
CA SER A 17 -35.97 -10.57 25.99
C SER A 17 -34.98 -11.67 25.57
N SER A 18 -35.43 -12.94 25.60
CA SER A 18 -34.58 -14.06 25.18
C SER A 18 -34.32 -14.02 23.68
N THR A 19 -35.33 -13.72 22.87
CA THR A 19 -35.19 -13.59 21.43
C THR A 19 -34.27 -12.44 21.06
N LEU A 20 -34.40 -11.29 21.74
CA LEU A 20 -33.51 -10.14 21.51
C LEU A 20 -32.06 -10.45 21.91
N ALA A 21 -31.88 -11.11 23.06
CA ALA A 21 -30.53 -11.51 23.50
C ALA A 21 -29.85 -12.44 22.48
N THR A 22 -30.57 -13.46 22.00
CA THR A 22 -30.06 -14.37 20.99
C THR A 22 -29.75 -13.64 19.67
N ALA A 23 -30.63 -12.77 19.21
CA ALA A 23 -30.41 -11.98 17.99
C ALA A 23 -29.20 -11.05 18.12
N LEU A 24 -29.02 -10.40 19.27
CA LEU A 24 -27.84 -9.55 19.54
C LEU A 24 -26.57 -10.37 19.57
N THR A 25 -26.56 -11.54 20.20
CA THR A 25 -25.37 -12.40 20.24
C THR A 25 -24.96 -12.86 18.83
N ILE A 26 -25.93 -13.32 18.04
CA ILE A 26 -25.65 -13.74 16.66
C ILE A 26 -25.21 -12.51 15.83
N GLY A 27 -25.89 -11.38 15.97
CA GLY A 27 -25.55 -10.15 15.26
C GLY A 27 -24.16 -9.65 15.62
N LEU A 28 -23.76 -9.69 16.89
CA LEU A 28 -22.44 -9.33 17.34
C LEU A 28 -21.37 -10.27 16.76
N THR A 29 -21.61 -11.57 16.81
CA THR A 29 -20.66 -12.57 16.27
C THR A 29 -20.44 -12.37 14.78
N VAL A 30 -21.52 -12.21 14.00
CA VAL A 30 -21.44 -11.96 12.57
C VAL A 30 -20.78 -10.60 12.29
N GLY A 31 -21.12 -9.57 13.08
CA GLY A 31 -20.53 -8.24 12.97
C GLY A 31 -19.03 -8.24 13.18
N VAL A 32 -18.53 -8.92 14.21
CA VAL A 32 -17.09 -9.08 14.47
C VAL A 32 -16.41 -9.83 13.32
N TYR A 33 -17.02 -10.90 12.85
CA TYR A 33 -16.48 -11.65 11.70
C TYR A 33 -16.34 -10.78 10.45
N LEU A 34 -17.39 -10.04 10.10
CA LEU A 34 -17.37 -9.14 8.95
C LEU A 34 -16.34 -8.01 9.11
N MET A 35 -16.18 -7.48 10.32
CA MET A 35 -15.18 -6.44 10.62
C MET A 35 -13.76 -6.97 10.40
N VAL A 36 -13.45 -8.16 10.88
CA VAL A 36 -12.13 -8.79 10.67
C VAL A 36 -11.87 -9.04 9.19
N MET A 37 -12.86 -9.55 8.47
CA MET A 37 -12.75 -9.76 7.02
C MET A 37 -12.56 -8.46 6.23
N ALA A 38 -13.29 -7.41 6.62
CA ALA A 38 -13.13 -6.09 6.00
C ALA A 38 -11.74 -5.49 6.26
N LEU A 39 -11.23 -5.64 7.49
CA LEU A 39 -9.89 -5.19 7.84
C LEU A 39 -8.81 -5.94 7.04
N ALA A 40 -8.90 -7.27 6.97
CA ALA A 40 -7.97 -8.08 6.20
C ALA A 40 -7.95 -7.65 4.72
N ARG A 41 -9.13 -7.50 4.10
CA ARG A 41 -9.24 -7.03 2.72
C ARG A 41 -8.73 -5.60 2.53
N GLY A 42 -8.97 -4.73 3.51
CA GLY A 42 -8.45 -3.36 3.48
C GLY A 42 -6.91 -3.33 3.46
N ILE A 43 -6.26 -4.17 4.24
CA ILE A 43 -4.81 -4.32 4.25
C ILE A 43 -4.31 -4.85 2.90
N ASP A 44 -4.91 -5.92 2.39
CA ASP A 44 -4.53 -6.51 1.09
C ASP A 44 -4.64 -5.48 -0.04
N LEU A 45 -5.74 -4.73 -0.11
CA LEU A 45 -5.93 -3.68 -1.10
C LEU A 45 -4.90 -2.55 -0.97
N THR A 46 -4.57 -2.15 0.26
CA THR A 46 -3.58 -1.10 0.51
C THR A 46 -2.19 -1.55 0.07
N LEU A 47 -1.81 -2.79 0.38
CA LEU A 47 -0.53 -3.35 -0.04
C LEU A 47 -0.47 -3.53 -1.56
N ALA A 48 -1.52 -4.03 -2.17
CA ALA A 48 -1.58 -4.22 -3.61
C ALA A 48 -1.60 -2.90 -4.40
N SER A 49 -2.20 -1.83 -3.84
CA SER A 49 -2.28 -0.52 -4.49
C SER A 49 -1.04 0.33 -4.30
N SER A 50 -0.10 -0.05 -3.43
CA SER A 50 1.10 0.72 -3.14
C SER A 50 2.23 0.55 -4.16
N GLY A 51 2.10 -0.36 -5.12
CA GLY A 51 3.11 -0.64 -6.14
C GLY A 51 2.51 -0.98 -7.50
N GLU A 52 3.31 -0.83 -8.53
CA GLU A 52 3.00 -1.35 -9.86
C GLU A 52 3.33 -2.85 -9.91
N PRO A 53 2.41 -3.71 -10.37
CA PRO A 53 2.58 -5.18 -10.30
C PRO A 53 3.82 -5.71 -11.04
N LEU A 54 4.30 -4.97 -12.04
CA LEU A 54 5.44 -5.35 -12.88
C LEU A 54 6.74 -4.64 -12.49
N ASN A 55 6.68 -3.74 -11.49
CA ASN A 55 7.87 -3.05 -11.03
C ASN A 55 8.54 -3.82 -9.90
N LEU A 56 9.83 -4.02 -10.04
CA LEU A 56 10.68 -4.66 -9.04
C LEU A 56 11.58 -3.61 -8.39
N ILE A 57 11.73 -3.69 -7.09
CA ILE A 57 12.73 -2.92 -6.34
C ILE A 57 13.92 -3.85 -6.12
N VAL A 58 15.07 -3.46 -6.66
CA VAL A 58 16.31 -4.22 -6.50
C VAL A 58 17.09 -3.64 -5.34
N LEU A 59 17.38 -4.47 -4.36
CA LEU A 59 18.16 -4.14 -3.18
C LEU A 59 19.47 -4.94 -3.16
N ARG A 60 20.45 -4.44 -2.42
CA ARG A 60 21.68 -5.21 -2.16
C ARG A 60 21.33 -6.48 -1.40
N GLU A 61 22.02 -7.56 -1.68
CA GLU A 61 21.89 -8.82 -0.96
C GLU A 61 22.04 -8.61 0.55
N GLY A 62 21.10 -9.18 1.31
CA GLY A 62 21.02 -9.03 2.76
C GLY A 62 20.34 -7.74 3.24
N SER A 63 19.97 -6.82 2.36
CA SER A 63 19.17 -5.64 2.73
C SER A 63 17.69 -5.97 2.74
N THR A 64 17.02 -5.56 3.81
CA THR A 64 15.56 -5.71 3.98
C THR A 64 14.80 -4.41 3.74
N ALA A 65 15.50 -3.29 3.57
CA ALA A 65 14.92 -1.98 3.37
C ALA A 65 15.75 -1.13 2.41
N GLU A 66 15.10 -0.26 1.66
CA GLU A 66 15.72 0.63 0.69
C GLU A 66 16.76 1.57 1.34
N LEU A 67 16.49 2.05 2.56
CA LEU A 67 17.40 2.94 3.30
C LEU A 67 18.76 2.31 3.65
N ASN A 68 18.84 0.99 3.73
CA ASN A 68 20.03 0.25 4.07
C ASN A 68 20.67 -0.45 2.86
N SER A 69 20.16 -0.15 1.67
CA SER A 69 20.62 -0.76 0.43
C SER A 69 21.43 0.24 -0.39
N GLU A 70 22.59 -0.19 -0.84
CA GLU A 70 23.43 0.57 -1.75
C GLU A 70 23.71 -0.29 -2.98
N VAL A 71 23.36 0.23 -4.15
CA VAL A 71 23.61 -0.39 -5.45
C VAL A 71 24.64 0.47 -6.18
N THR A 72 25.77 -0.13 -6.55
CA THR A 72 26.82 0.57 -7.27
C THR A 72 26.42 0.87 -8.72
N ARG A 73 27.13 1.79 -9.37
CA ARG A 73 26.89 2.10 -10.79
C ARG A 73 27.20 0.91 -11.71
N GLU A 74 28.14 0.07 -11.34
CA GLU A 74 28.46 -1.16 -12.08
C GLU A 74 27.30 -2.13 -12.02
N ASN A 75 26.81 -2.44 -10.82
CA ASN A 75 25.65 -3.31 -10.64
C ASN A 75 24.40 -2.75 -11.35
N LEU A 76 24.20 -1.44 -11.35
CA LEU A 76 23.10 -0.83 -12.08
C LEU A 76 23.25 -1.05 -13.61
N ASN A 77 24.44 -0.97 -14.14
CA ASN A 77 24.66 -1.23 -15.55
C ASN A 77 24.40 -2.70 -15.90
N ASP A 78 24.85 -3.61 -15.06
CA ASP A 78 24.57 -5.05 -15.25
C ASP A 78 23.07 -5.34 -15.19
N LEU A 79 22.37 -4.75 -14.21
CA LEU A 79 20.92 -4.89 -14.06
C LEU A 79 20.13 -4.39 -15.30
N LYS A 80 20.59 -3.34 -15.96
CA LYS A 80 19.94 -2.80 -17.17
C LYS A 80 19.96 -3.76 -18.35
N PHE A 81 20.90 -4.71 -18.37
CA PHE A 81 21.07 -5.67 -19.46
C PHE A 81 20.59 -7.08 -19.11
N LEU A 82 20.02 -7.27 -17.92
CA LEU A 82 19.42 -8.55 -17.56
C LEU A 82 18.22 -8.89 -18.44
N ASP A 83 18.10 -10.18 -18.74
CA ASP A 83 16.92 -10.72 -19.41
C ASP A 83 15.68 -10.48 -18.54
N GLY A 84 14.61 -10.01 -19.16
CA GLY A 84 13.34 -9.68 -18.46
C GLY A 84 13.18 -8.20 -18.11
N VAL A 85 14.22 -7.38 -18.21
CA VAL A 85 14.07 -5.93 -18.08
C VAL A 85 13.40 -5.36 -19.35
N VAL A 86 12.24 -4.76 -19.16
CA VAL A 86 11.49 -4.14 -20.26
C VAL A 86 12.26 -2.96 -20.80
N ARG A 87 12.24 -2.78 -22.11
CA ARG A 87 12.92 -1.69 -22.82
C ARG A 87 11.93 -0.86 -23.60
N GLU A 88 12.15 0.44 -23.60
CA GLU A 88 11.43 1.38 -24.47
C GLU A 88 12.42 1.86 -25.54
N GLY A 89 12.34 1.27 -26.74
CA GLY A 89 13.37 1.41 -27.74
C GLY A 89 14.69 0.81 -27.25
N ASP A 90 15.76 1.61 -27.27
CA ASP A 90 17.08 1.20 -26.76
C ASP A 90 17.27 1.42 -25.25
N GLN A 91 16.33 2.06 -24.58
CA GLN A 91 16.48 2.39 -23.17
C GLN A 91 15.81 1.35 -22.26
N PRO A 92 16.54 0.73 -21.33
CA PRO A 92 15.97 -0.15 -20.34
C PRO A 92 15.14 0.65 -19.34
N LEU A 93 13.96 0.14 -18.97
CA LEU A 93 13.12 0.70 -17.93
C LEU A 93 13.70 0.37 -16.55
N ALA A 94 14.80 0.98 -16.23
CA ALA A 94 15.49 0.86 -14.95
C ALA A 94 15.87 2.25 -14.45
N ALA A 95 15.47 2.60 -13.24
CA ALA A 95 15.72 3.90 -12.64
C ALA A 95 16.49 3.75 -11.32
N PRO A 96 17.69 4.32 -11.21
CA PRO A 96 18.33 4.47 -9.91
C PRO A 96 17.61 5.54 -9.10
N GLU A 97 17.31 5.23 -7.86
CA GLU A 97 16.72 6.15 -6.92
C GLU A 97 17.56 6.20 -5.65
N SER A 98 17.65 7.38 -5.05
CA SER A 98 18.30 7.53 -3.75
C SER A 98 17.24 7.76 -2.69
N MET A 99 17.39 7.14 -1.53
CA MET A 99 16.51 7.35 -0.40
C MET A 99 17.32 7.84 0.79
N THR A 100 16.90 8.91 1.41
CA THR A 100 17.53 9.44 2.62
C THR A 100 16.48 9.87 3.62
N LEU A 101 16.86 9.83 4.89
CA LEU A 101 16.05 10.25 6.00
C LEU A 101 16.59 11.55 6.56
N ILE A 102 15.78 12.59 6.60
CA ILE A 102 16.14 13.85 7.22
C ILE A 102 15.19 14.16 8.39
N TYR A 103 15.73 14.79 9.42
CA TYR A 103 14.92 15.35 10.50
C TYR A 103 14.52 16.79 10.12
N LYS A 104 13.22 17.05 10.04
CA LYS A 104 12.71 18.37 9.71
C LYS A 104 11.75 18.86 10.79
N ALA A 105 12.01 20.08 11.29
CA ALA A 105 11.09 20.75 12.21
C ALA A 105 9.74 21.01 11.50
N ARG A 106 8.65 20.71 12.21
CA ARG A 106 7.30 20.97 11.70
C ARG A 106 6.98 22.45 11.84
N LYS A 107 6.40 23.07 10.80
CA LYS A 107 6.04 24.48 10.84
C LYS A 107 5.07 24.75 12.01
N GLY A 108 5.45 25.67 12.91
CA GLY A 108 4.66 26.03 14.08
C GLY A 108 4.75 25.08 15.27
N MET A 109 5.65 24.10 15.25
CA MET A 109 5.92 23.18 16.38
C MET A 109 7.40 23.19 16.75
N SER A 110 7.68 23.01 18.04
CA SER A 110 9.06 22.84 18.53
C SER A 110 9.65 21.48 18.23
N GLN A 111 8.79 20.48 17.95
CA GLN A 111 9.21 19.13 17.61
C GLN A 111 9.18 18.92 16.10
N GLY A 112 10.20 18.25 15.59
CA GLY A 112 10.29 17.82 14.20
C GLY A 112 9.88 16.35 14.03
N SER A 113 9.87 15.90 12.80
CA SER A 113 9.67 14.51 12.44
C SER A 113 10.70 14.07 11.40
N ASN A 114 10.91 12.77 11.33
CA ASN A 114 11.70 12.17 10.28
C ASN A 114 10.89 12.22 8.97
N VAL A 115 11.52 12.74 7.92
CA VAL A 115 10.95 12.84 6.59
C VAL A 115 11.85 12.04 5.64
N ILE A 116 11.25 11.11 4.93
CA ILE A 116 11.95 10.37 3.88
C ILE A 116 11.95 11.23 2.62
N ILE A 117 13.13 11.46 2.07
CA ILE A 117 13.33 12.11 0.78
C ILE A 117 13.75 11.05 -0.22
N ARG A 118 13.07 11.00 -1.34
CA ARG A 118 13.42 10.12 -2.47
C ARG A 118 13.94 10.98 -3.62
N GLY A 119 15.19 10.77 -3.99
CA GLY A 119 15.78 11.34 -5.21
C GLY A 119 15.42 10.47 -6.40
N ILE A 120 14.74 11.07 -7.37
CA ILE A 120 14.26 10.38 -8.56
C ILE A 120 14.86 10.99 -9.83
N GLY A 121 14.99 10.14 -10.86
CA GLY A 121 15.40 10.58 -12.19
C GLY A 121 14.21 10.64 -13.18
N PRO A 122 14.44 11.09 -14.41
CA PRO A 122 13.41 11.14 -15.44
C PRO A 122 12.74 9.78 -15.72
N MET A 123 13.49 8.70 -15.61
CA MET A 123 12.99 7.34 -15.83
C MET A 123 12.06 6.89 -14.68
N SER A 124 12.27 7.38 -13.47
CA SER A 124 11.44 7.03 -12.30
C SER A 124 9.98 7.44 -12.48
N THR A 125 9.70 8.54 -13.18
CA THR A 125 8.33 8.99 -13.45
C THR A 125 7.63 8.11 -14.49
N LYS A 126 8.37 7.54 -15.43
CA LYS A 126 7.85 6.59 -16.42
C LYS A 126 7.47 5.25 -15.80
N LEU A 127 8.21 4.82 -14.79
CA LEU A 127 7.96 3.58 -14.06
C LEU A 127 6.74 3.66 -13.12
N ARG A 128 6.21 4.86 -12.89
CA ARG A 128 5.05 5.09 -12.00
C ARG A 128 3.88 5.62 -12.79
N SER A 129 2.98 4.75 -13.21
CA SER A 129 1.79 5.11 -13.99
C SER A 129 0.85 6.06 -13.23
N GLY A 130 0.83 5.97 -11.90
CA GLY A 130 0.03 6.82 -11.03
C GLY A 130 0.61 8.21 -10.73
N PHE A 131 1.77 8.54 -11.28
CA PHE A 131 2.40 9.84 -11.01
C PHE A 131 1.71 10.96 -11.80
N THR A 132 1.07 11.89 -11.09
CA THR A 132 0.39 13.04 -11.69
C THR A 132 0.85 14.32 -11.04
N GLN A 133 1.32 15.27 -11.84
CA GLN A 133 1.67 16.61 -11.34
C GLN A 133 0.41 17.46 -11.21
N VAL A 134 0.06 17.83 -9.97
CA VAL A 134 -1.14 18.60 -9.67
C VAL A 134 -0.91 20.11 -9.82
N SER A 135 0.27 20.61 -9.44
CA SER A 135 0.65 22.02 -9.59
C SER A 135 2.17 22.18 -9.51
N GLY A 136 2.67 23.35 -9.88
CA GLY A 136 4.10 23.65 -9.90
C GLY A 136 4.78 23.21 -11.20
N ARG A 137 6.10 23.04 -11.14
CA ARG A 137 6.91 22.57 -12.27
C ARG A 137 7.71 21.34 -11.87
N MET A 138 7.95 20.47 -12.83
CA MET A 138 8.85 19.33 -12.64
C MET A 138 10.29 19.83 -12.42
N PHE A 139 11.06 19.08 -11.63
CA PHE A 139 12.49 19.34 -11.49
C PHE A 139 13.20 19.15 -12.82
N GLN A 140 14.28 19.93 -13.03
CA GLN A 140 15.14 19.76 -14.19
C GLN A 140 16.41 19.04 -13.73
N PRO A 141 16.79 17.91 -14.36
CA PRO A 141 18.02 17.20 -14.01
C PRO A 141 19.24 18.12 -14.15
N GLY A 142 20.11 18.12 -13.13
CA GLY A 142 21.35 18.89 -13.16
C GLY A 142 21.23 20.36 -12.73
N LEU A 143 20.04 20.83 -12.35
CA LEU A 143 19.87 22.14 -11.69
C LEU A 143 19.63 21.90 -10.20
N SER A 144 20.56 22.32 -9.37
CA SER A 144 20.47 22.38 -7.90
C SER A 144 19.87 23.72 -7.47
#